data_44648923e4796ac1895bb07063a15fa1
#
_entry.id   44648923e4796ac1895bb07063a15fa1
#
_cell.length_a   1.000
_cell.length_b   1.000
_cell.length_c   1.000
_cell.angle_alpha   90.00
_cell.angle_beta   90.00
_cell.angle_gamma   90.00
#
_symmetry.space_group_name_H-M   'P 1'
#
loop_
_entity.id
_entity.type
_entity.pdbx_description
1 polymer ?
#
loop_
_entity_poly.entity_id
_entity_poly.type
_entity_poly.pdbx_seq_one_letter_code
_entity_poly.pdbx_strand_id
1 'polypeptide(L)'
;NRIPFKTQEVKVIEGSAIAKIVGANVAQNPKFDNTVKMWVFEETVNGQKLTEIINTTHENVKYLPGHRLPANVLAVPDLLEASSDADILVFVIPHQFIGKVCDTIKGKVKSDALGISLIKGVDEGPDGLKLISDIIQEKLGITMSVLMGANIANEVADEKFCETTIGEPDHCLSSDCCCKNKNHGALLKELMQTNNFRVTVVEECDVVEICGALKNIVAVGAGFCDGLGFGDNTKAAVIRLGLMEMIAFARIFCTAGPVSSATFLESCGVADLITTCYGGRNRRVAEAFVKTGKSIEDLEREMLNGQKLQGPATAAEVYLILKHKNLVDKFPLFNAVYQICFQGHPVTEFISCLQNHPEHM
;
A
#
# COMPACT_ATOMS: atom_id res chain seq x y z
N ASN A 1 32.11 -30.95 2.89
CA ASN A 1 30.83 -30.79 3.61
C ASN A 1 30.44 -29.34 3.52
N ARG A 2 29.64 -28.96 2.53
CA ARG A 2 28.93 -27.67 2.54
C ARG A 2 27.76 -27.85 3.47
N ILE A 3 27.71 -27.09 4.58
CA ILE A 3 26.51 -26.93 5.38
C ILE A 3 25.43 -26.45 4.40
N PRO A 4 24.30 -27.17 4.23
CA PRO A 4 23.24 -26.69 3.36
C PRO A 4 22.79 -25.35 3.88
N PHE A 5 22.85 -24.30 3.05
CA PHE A 5 22.25 -23.00 3.40
C PHE A 5 20.78 -23.26 3.66
N LYS A 6 20.30 -22.87 4.86
CA LYS A 6 18.88 -22.94 5.20
C LYS A 6 18.13 -22.05 4.20
N THR A 7 17.23 -22.65 3.40
CA THR A 7 16.36 -21.93 2.50
C THR A 7 15.39 -21.06 3.30
N GLN A 8 15.03 -19.90 2.75
CA GLN A 8 14.12 -18.98 3.41
C GLN A 8 12.68 -19.29 3.04
N GLU A 9 11.84 -19.49 4.03
CA GLU A 9 10.42 -19.73 3.86
C GLU A 9 9.65 -18.39 3.70
N VAL A 10 8.98 -18.24 2.56
CA VAL A 10 8.19 -17.06 2.22
C VAL A 10 6.71 -17.36 2.39
N LYS A 11 6.01 -16.52 3.13
CA LYS A 11 4.56 -16.60 3.35
C LYS A 11 3.89 -15.29 2.94
N VAL A 12 2.73 -15.39 2.31
CA VAL A 12 1.95 -14.24 1.84
C VAL A 12 0.64 -14.17 2.63
N ILE A 13 0.36 -13.03 3.24
CA ILE A 13 -0.89 -12.75 3.96
C ILE A 13 -1.83 -12.03 3.00
N GLU A 14 -2.62 -12.78 2.24
CA GLU A 14 -3.39 -12.37 1.06
C GLU A 14 -2.51 -11.82 -0.07
N GLY A 15 -3.11 -11.43 -1.22
CA GLY A 15 -2.38 -10.79 -2.31
C GLY A 15 -1.97 -11.72 -3.44
N SER A 16 -2.96 -12.24 -4.19
CA SER A 16 -2.75 -13.22 -5.27
C SER A 16 -1.79 -12.75 -6.37
N ALA A 17 -1.81 -11.46 -6.75
CA ALA A 17 -0.91 -10.94 -7.78
C ALA A 17 0.57 -10.99 -7.34
N ILE A 18 0.86 -10.65 -6.08
CA ILE A 18 2.20 -10.76 -5.51
C ILE A 18 2.59 -12.22 -5.28
N ALA A 19 1.67 -13.06 -4.82
CA ALA A 19 1.91 -14.49 -4.65
C ALA A 19 2.27 -15.16 -5.99
N LYS A 20 1.71 -14.69 -7.11
CA LYS A 20 2.09 -15.15 -8.46
C LYS A 20 3.58 -14.85 -8.76
N ILE A 21 4.02 -13.62 -8.50
CA ILE A 21 5.42 -13.22 -8.69
C ILE A 21 6.34 -14.01 -7.75
N VAL A 22 6.04 -14.01 -6.47
CA VAL A 22 6.84 -14.68 -5.45
C VAL A 22 6.96 -16.17 -5.74
N GLY A 23 5.84 -16.84 -6.05
CA GLY A 23 5.83 -18.26 -6.40
C GLY A 23 6.72 -18.59 -7.59
N ALA A 24 6.67 -17.77 -8.65
CA ALA A 24 7.53 -17.95 -9.81
C ALA A 24 9.02 -17.74 -9.50
N ASN A 25 9.35 -16.72 -8.70
CA ASN A 25 10.73 -16.38 -8.36
C ASN A 25 11.38 -17.40 -7.41
N VAL A 26 10.68 -17.86 -6.37
CA VAL A 26 11.24 -18.85 -5.43
C VAL A 26 11.49 -20.19 -6.11
N ALA A 27 10.68 -20.56 -7.09
CA ALA A 27 10.89 -21.79 -7.87
C ALA A 27 12.21 -21.82 -8.65
N GLN A 28 12.79 -20.66 -8.91
CA GLN A 28 14.03 -20.50 -9.69
C GLN A 28 15.23 -20.08 -8.84
N ASN A 29 15.03 -19.75 -7.56
CA ASN A 29 16.08 -19.22 -6.69
C ASN A 29 16.31 -20.14 -5.48
N PRO A 30 17.44 -20.84 -5.40
CA PRO A 30 17.73 -21.82 -4.33
C PRO A 30 17.92 -21.20 -2.94
N LYS A 31 17.92 -19.87 -2.81
CA LYS A 31 17.93 -19.18 -1.52
C LYS A 31 16.59 -19.33 -0.77
N PHE A 32 15.51 -19.60 -1.49
CA PHE A 32 14.16 -19.68 -0.96
C PHE A 32 13.63 -21.11 -0.98
N ASP A 33 12.72 -21.43 -0.06
CA ASP A 33 11.91 -22.64 -0.16
C ASP A 33 10.98 -22.53 -1.37
N ASN A 34 10.84 -23.63 -2.11
CA ASN A 34 10.04 -23.64 -3.31
C ASN A 34 8.54 -23.45 -3.05
N THR A 35 8.07 -23.72 -1.84
CA THR A 35 6.66 -23.64 -1.48
C THR A 35 6.32 -22.26 -0.90
N VAL A 36 5.30 -21.61 -1.43
CA VAL A 36 4.76 -20.36 -0.90
C VAL A 36 3.37 -20.61 -0.32
N LYS A 37 3.23 -20.58 1.00
CA LYS A 37 1.90 -20.57 1.62
C LYS A 37 1.31 -19.17 1.55
N MET A 38 0.07 -19.09 1.06
CA MET A 38 -0.71 -17.86 1.01
C MET A 38 -1.92 -18.01 1.92
N TRP A 39 -2.00 -17.20 2.98
CA TRP A 39 -3.23 -17.13 3.75
C TRP A 39 -4.33 -16.51 2.91
N VAL A 40 -5.47 -17.17 2.87
CA VAL A 40 -6.68 -16.71 2.19
C VAL A 40 -7.84 -16.78 3.16
N PHE A 41 -8.50 -15.66 3.41
CA PHE A 41 -9.72 -15.66 4.18
C PHE A 41 -10.74 -16.59 3.51
N GLU A 42 -11.21 -17.61 4.26
CA GLU A 42 -12.08 -18.64 3.68
C GLU A 42 -13.46 -18.09 3.36
N GLU A 43 -13.82 -18.23 2.13
CA GLU A 43 -15.12 -17.84 1.59
C GLU A 43 -15.66 -18.96 0.70
N THR A 44 -16.98 -18.95 0.50
CA THR A 44 -17.64 -19.88 -0.42
C THR A 44 -17.97 -19.19 -1.74
N VAL A 45 -17.49 -19.73 -2.84
CA VAL A 45 -17.79 -19.28 -4.20
C VAL A 45 -18.50 -20.42 -4.95
N ASN A 46 -19.72 -20.20 -5.39
CA ASN A 46 -20.54 -21.22 -6.07
C ASN A 46 -20.61 -22.57 -5.33
N GLY A 47 -20.69 -22.53 -3.99
CA GLY A 47 -20.81 -23.74 -3.17
C GLY A 47 -19.49 -24.44 -2.83
N GLN A 48 -18.35 -23.94 -3.31
CA GLN A 48 -17.01 -24.49 -3.01
C GLN A 48 -16.19 -23.50 -2.19
N LYS A 49 -15.30 -24.00 -1.34
CA LYS A 49 -14.35 -23.18 -0.58
C LYS A 49 -13.33 -22.53 -1.52
N LEU A 50 -13.08 -21.24 -1.33
CA LEU A 50 -12.14 -20.49 -2.18
C LEU A 50 -10.73 -21.09 -2.14
N THR A 51 -10.27 -21.53 -0.98
CA THR A 51 -8.93 -22.17 -0.83
C THR A 51 -8.86 -23.50 -1.60
N GLU A 52 -9.91 -24.28 -1.62
CA GLU A 52 -9.98 -25.53 -2.42
C GLU A 52 -9.94 -25.22 -3.91
N ILE A 53 -10.67 -24.21 -4.36
CA ILE A 53 -10.66 -23.76 -5.76
C ILE A 53 -9.24 -23.35 -6.14
N ILE A 54 -8.58 -22.48 -5.34
CA ILE A 54 -7.23 -22.02 -5.62
C ILE A 54 -6.25 -23.20 -5.69
N ASN A 55 -6.31 -24.13 -4.76
CA ASN A 55 -5.38 -25.27 -4.72
C ASN A 55 -5.60 -26.29 -5.84
N THR A 56 -6.80 -26.37 -6.41
CA THR A 56 -7.13 -27.33 -7.49
C THR A 56 -6.99 -26.71 -8.88
N THR A 57 -7.45 -25.46 -9.06
CA THR A 57 -7.43 -24.77 -10.36
C THR A 57 -6.23 -23.84 -10.53
N HIS A 58 -5.53 -23.54 -9.44
CA HIS A 58 -4.47 -22.52 -9.38
C HIS A 58 -4.96 -21.14 -9.82
N GLU A 59 -6.18 -20.78 -9.45
CA GLU A 59 -6.78 -19.47 -9.77
C GLU A 59 -7.57 -18.94 -8.57
N ASN A 60 -7.37 -17.66 -8.25
CA ASN A 60 -8.28 -16.96 -7.35
C ASN A 60 -9.42 -16.35 -8.17
N VAL A 61 -10.45 -17.13 -8.38
CA VAL A 61 -11.60 -16.79 -9.24
C VAL A 61 -12.41 -15.58 -8.75
N LYS A 62 -12.25 -15.20 -7.48
CA LYS A 62 -12.97 -14.07 -6.90
C LYS A 62 -12.21 -12.75 -7.01
N TYR A 63 -10.91 -12.75 -6.68
CA TYR A 63 -10.14 -11.53 -6.52
C TYR A 63 -9.11 -11.30 -7.64
N LEU A 64 -8.77 -12.35 -8.41
CA LEU A 64 -7.85 -12.27 -9.53
C LEU A 64 -8.28 -13.25 -10.64
N PRO A 65 -9.52 -13.15 -11.17
CA PRO A 65 -10.02 -14.07 -12.19
C PRO A 65 -9.20 -13.97 -13.48
N GLY A 66 -9.05 -15.11 -14.16
CA GLY A 66 -8.33 -15.21 -15.42
C GLY A 66 -6.82 -15.31 -15.31
N HIS A 67 -6.25 -15.30 -14.09
CA HIS A 67 -4.82 -15.35 -13.88
C HIS A 67 -4.41 -16.60 -13.10
N ARG A 68 -3.63 -17.44 -13.75
CA ARG A 68 -3.13 -18.67 -13.13
C ARG A 68 -1.98 -18.37 -12.17
N LEU A 69 -2.07 -18.92 -10.96
CA LEU A 69 -1.00 -18.91 -9.97
C LEU A 69 -0.03 -20.08 -10.22
N PRO A 70 1.25 -19.95 -9.88
CA PRO A 70 2.18 -21.08 -9.89
C PRO A 70 1.70 -22.23 -8.98
N ALA A 71 1.96 -23.47 -9.38
CA ALA A 71 1.50 -24.66 -8.64
C ALA A 71 2.12 -24.80 -7.23
N ASN A 72 3.23 -24.09 -6.96
CA ASN A 72 3.90 -24.05 -5.67
C ASN A 72 3.30 -23.01 -4.70
N VAL A 73 2.30 -22.23 -5.13
CA VAL A 73 1.51 -21.34 -4.26
C VAL A 73 0.34 -22.14 -3.68
N LEU A 74 0.33 -22.29 -2.36
CA LEU A 74 -0.69 -23.06 -1.63
C LEU A 74 -1.58 -22.12 -0.82
N ALA A 75 -2.87 -22.11 -1.10
CA ALA A 75 -3.86 -21.36 -0.33
C ALA A 75 -4.16 -22.09 0.99
N VAL A 76 -4.05 -21.40 2.12
CA VAL A 76 -4.23 -21.92 3.47
C VAL A 76 -5.25 -21.04 4.20
N PRO A 77 -6.37 -21.60 4.70
CA PRO A 77 -7.41 -20.82 5.39
C PRO A 77 -7.04 -20.46 6.84
N ASP A 78 -6.19 -21.26 7.47
CA ASP A 78 -5.74 -21.00 8.84
C ASP A 78 -4.53 -20.04 8.83
N LEU A 79 -4.70 -18.89 9.49
CA LEU A 79 -3.68 -17.84 9.52
C LEU A 79 -2.40 -18.27 10.26
N LEU A 80 -2.54 -19.04 11.34
CA LEU A 80 -1.37 -19.53 12.09
C LEU A 80 -0.59 -20.56 11.27
N GLU A 81 -1.28 -21.49 10.63
CA GLU A 81 -0.64 -22.44 9.73
C GLU A 81 0.05 -21.77 8.56
N ALA A 82 -0.57 -20.72 8.00
CA ALA A 82 -0.03 -19.99 6.87
C ALA A 82 1.21 -19.15 7.22
N SER A 83 1.30 -18.63 8.46
CA SER A 83 2.33 -17.69 8.88
C SER A 83 3.43 -18.27 9.77
N SER A 84 3.19 -19.44 10.40
CA SER A 84 4.21 -20.10 11.23
C SER A 84 5.46 -20.43 10.41
N ASP A 85 6.61 -20.42 11.08
CA ASP A 85 7.93 -20.74 10.51
C ASP A 85 8.39 -19.82 9.34
N ALA A 86 7.67 -18.71 9.08
CA ALA A 86 8.07 -17.77 8.06
C ALA A 86 9.42 -17.12 8.37
N ASP A 87 10.30 -17.08 7.37
CA ASP A 87 11.50 -16.23 7.40
C ASP A 87 11.17 -14.87 6.76
N ILE A 88 10.22 -14.82 5.80
CA ILE A 88 9.70 -13.60 5.19
C ILE A 88 8.18 -13.62 5.18
N LEU A 89 7.56 -12.55 5.69
CA LEU A 89 6.11 -12.32 5.71
C LEU A 89 5.74 -11.16 4.81
N VAL A 90 4.87 -11.40 3.83
CA VAL A 90 4.37 -10.39 2.89
C VAL A 90 2.94 -10.04 3.24
N PHE A 91 2.67 -8.79 3.64
CA PHE A 91 1.35 -8.31 4.09
C PHE A 91 0.67 -7.51 2.98
N VAL A 92 -0.51 -7.98 2.51
CA VAL A 92 -1.28 -7.34 1.42
C VAL A 92 -2.75 -7.13 1.78
N ILE A 93 -3.15 -7.36 3.00
CA ILE A 93 -4.53 -7.21 3.49
C ILE A 93 -4.96 -5.73 3.57
N PRO A 94 -6.27 -5.44 3.57
CA PRO A 94 -6.75 -4.09 3.87
C PRO A 94 -6.34 -3.65 5.29
N HIS A 95 -5.91 -2.38 5.44
CA HIS A 95 -5.30 -1.86 6.68
C HIS A 95 -6.16 -2.07 7.93
N GLN A 96 -7.49 -1.96 7.83
CA GLN A 96 -8.41 -2.14 8.97
C GLN A 96 -8.33 -3.53 9.64
N PHE A 97 -7.77 -4.53 8.97
CA PHE A 97 -7.64 -5.89 9.50
C PHE A 97 -6.27 -6.18 10.11
N ILE A 98 -5.28 -5.31 9.87
CA ILE A 98 -3.89 -5.59 10.26
C ILE A 98 -3.72 -5.80 11.76
N GLY A 99 -4.42 -5.00 12.58
CA GLY A 99 -4.39 -5.13 14.04
C GLY A 99 -4.77 -6.54 14.49
N LYS A 100 -5.90 -7.06 14.00
CA LYS A 100 -6.41 -8.40 14.34
C LYS A 100 -5.49 -9.51 13.83
N VAL A 101 -4.96 -9.37 12.61
CA VAL A 101 -4.02 -10.36 12.04
C VAL A 101 -2.76 -10.43 12.89
N CYS A 102 -2.15 -9.30 13.21
CA CYS A 102 -0.96 -9.26 14.07
C CYS A 102 -1.22 -9.83 15.47
N ASP A 103 -2.37 -9.52 16.09
CA ASP A 103 -2.73 -10.06 17.40
C ASP A 103 -2.87 -11.60 17.37
N THR A 104 -3.38 -12.15 16.26
CA THR A 104 -3.52 -13.59 16.08
C THR A 104 -2.18 -14.31 15.98
N ILE A 105 -1.20 -13.73 15.23
CA ILE A 105 0.10 -14.36 14.98
C ILE A 105 1.19 -13.93 15.95
N LYS A 106 0.90 -13.00 16.86
CA LYS A 106 1.84 -12.51 17.87
C LYS A 106 2.43 -13.67 18.70
N GLY A 107 3.75 -13.70 18.79
CA GLY A 107 4.49 -14.76 19.51
C GLY A 107 4.47 -16.12 18.83
N LYS A 108 3.96 -16.21 17.58
CA LYS A 108 3.93 -17.44 16.77
C LYS A 108 4.80 -17.35 15.53
N VAL A 109 5.26 -16.16 15.18
CA VAL A 109 6.22 -15.92 14.08
C VAL A 109 7.65 -15.91 14.65
N LYS A 110 8.64 -16.19 13.80
CA LYS A 110 10.05 -16.13 14.20
C LYS A 110 10.42 -14.69 14.57
N SER A 111 11.21 -14.51 15.61
CA SER A 111 11.67 -13.19 16.05
C SER A 111 12.66 -12.52 15.09
N ASP A 112 13.30 -13.30 14.22
CA ASP A 112 14.22 -12.85 13.18
C ASP A 112 13.58 -12.85 11.79
N ALA A 113 12.25 -13.02 11.69
CA ALA A 113 11.52 -12.89 10.45
C ALA A 113 11.62 -11.46 9.91
N LEU A 114 11.62 -11.36 8.58
CA LEU A 114 11.53 -10.09 7.86
C LEU A 114 10.09 -9.89 7.36
N GLY A 115 9.52 -8.72 7.61
CA GLY A 115 8.22 -8.34 7.06
C GLY A 115 8.35 -7.35 5.90
N ILE A 116 7.44 -7.45 4.94
CA ILE A 116 7.24 -6.43 3.92
C ILE A 116 5.76 -6.13 3.76
N SER A 117 5.38 -4.85 3.86
CA SER A 117 4.00 -4.39 3.76
C SER A 117 3.73 -3.73 2.41
N LEU A 118 2.65 -4.15 1.76
CA LEU A 118 2.09 -3.51 0.57
C LEU A 118 0.80 -2.75 0.90
N ILE A 119 0.52 -2.59 2.19
CA ILE A 119 -0.72 -1.99 2.70
C ILE A 119 -0.63 -0.48 2.57
N LYS A 120 -1.64 0.12 1.94
CA LYS A 120 -1.73 1.58 1.74
C LYS A 120 -2.68 2.16 2.78
N GLY A 121 -2.20 3.10 3.56
CA GLY A 121 -2.95 3.77 4.60
C GLY A 121 -2.04 4.25 5.73
N VAL A 122 -2.61 5.06 6.59
CA VAL A 122 -2.02 5.52 7.84
C VAL A 122 -3.07 5.37 8.94
N ASP A 123 -2.66 5.48 10.19
CA ASP A 123 -3.55 5.47 11.34
C ASP A 123 -3.21 6.65 12.26
N GLU A 124 -4.11 6.99 13.17
CA GLU A 124 -3.87 7.99 14.20
C GLU A 124 -3.27 7.32 15.44
N GLY A 125 -2.09 7.76 15.82
CA GLY A 125 -1.44 7.31 17.05
C GLY A 125 -1.44 8.39 18.13
N PRO A 126 -0.97 8.06 19.34
CA PRO A 126 -0.89 9.00 20.47
C PRO A 126 -0.08 10.27 20.17
N ASP A 127 0.94 10.14 19.33
CA ASP A 127 1.84 11.22 18.94
C ASP A 127 1.49 11.85 17.58
N GLY A 128 0.38 11.46 16.97
CA GLY A 128 -0.09 11.88 15.66
C GLY A 128 -0.09 10.73 14.64
N LEU A 129 0.75 10.80 13.62
CA LEU A 129 0.85 9.79 12.56
C LEU A 129 1.32 8.43 13.08
N LYS A 130 0.63 7.36 12.70
CA LYS A 130 1.04 5.98 12.90
C LYS A 130 1.10 5.25 11.56
N LEU A 131 2.26 4.74 11.19
CA LEU A 131 2.42 3.95 9.98
C LEU A 131 1.96 2.49 10.20
N ILE A 132 1.48 1.86 9.15
CA ILE A 132 1.05 0.44 9.22
C ILE A 132 2.25 -0.47 9.49
N SER A 133 3.40 -0.16 8.90
CA SER A 133 4.66 -0.86 9.18
C SER A 133 5.05 -0.79 10.65
N ASP A 134 4.88 0.37 11.30
CA ASP A 134 5.12 0.54 12.75
C ASP A 134 4.18 -0.31 13.59
N ILE A 135 2.89 -0.38 13.22
CA ILE A 135 1.90 -1.22 13.91
C ILE A 135 2.32 -2.69 13.86
N ILE A 136 2.73 -3.17 12.68
CA ILE A 136 3.18 -4.55 12.50
C ILE A 136 4.44 -4.80 13.34
N GLN A 137 5.42 -3.91 13.24
CA GLN A 137 6.69 -3.98 13.96
C GLN A 137 6.50 -4.00 15.47
N GLU A 138 5.68 -3.12 16.03
CA GLU A 138 5.38 -3.07 17.47
C GLU A 138 4.65 -4.33 17.97
N LYS A 139 3.72 -4.85 17.17
CA LYS A 139 2.94 -6.03 17.55
C LYS A 139 3.72 -7.32 17.45
N LEU A 140 4.52 -7.48 16.41
CA LEU A 140 5.21 -8.74 16.10
C LEU A 140 6.68 -8.75 16.49
N GLY A 141 7.32 -7.58 16.68
CA GLY A 141 8.74 -7.45 17.00
C GLY A 141 9.68 -7.80 15.84
N ILE A 142 9.21 -7.73 14.60
CA ILE A 142 9.97 -8.05 13.38
C ILE A 142 10.37 -6.79 12.62
N THR A 143 11.46 -6.85 11.87
CA THR A 143 11.88 -5.75 11.00
C THR A 143 10.94 -5.62 9.81
N MET A 144 10.45 -4.41 9.54
CA MET A 144 9.50 -4.13 8.47
C MET A 144 10.13 -3.31 7.35
N SER A 145 9.92 -3.75 6.12
CA SER A 145 10.09 -2.98 4.89
C SER A 145 8.72 -2.70 4.28
N VAL A 146 8.65 -1.81 3.32
CA VAL A 146 7.41 -1.52 2.59
C VAL A 146 7.64 -1.57 1.09
N LEU A 147 6.58 -1.89 0.32
CA LEU A 147 6.61 -1.88 -1.14
C LEU A 147 5.43 -1.05 -1.64
N MET A 148 5.73 0.04 -2.34
CA MET A 148 4.73 0.92 -2.95
C MET A 148 5.10 1.25 -4.39
N GLY A 149 4.09 1.43 -5.24
CA GLY A 149 4.30 1.80 -6.64
C GLY A 149 3.02 1.76 -7.44
N ALA A 150 3.13 2.13 -8.71
CA ALA A 150 2.06 2.04 -9.70
C ALA A 150 1.82 0.58 -10.11
N ASN A 151 1.17 -0.18 -9.23
CA ASN A 151 1.05 -1.64 -9.32
C ASN A 151 -0.42 -2.09 -9.26
N ILE A 152 -1.17 -1.86 -10.33
CA ILE A 152 -2.56 -2.35 -10.47
C ILE A 152 -2.53 -3.88 -10.57
N ALA A 153 -3.22 -4.56 -9.66
CA ALA A 153 -3.10 -6.01 -9.48
C ALA A 153 -3.33 -6.82 -10.77
N ASN A 154 -4.33 -6.48 -11.57
CA ASN A 154 -4.61 -7.17 -12.83
C ASN A 154 -3.49 -6.93 -13.86
N GLU A 155 -2.94 -5.71 -13.94
CA GLU A 155 -1.84 -5.41 -14.86
C GLU A 155 -0.54 -6.12 -14.44
N VAL A 156 -0.27 -6.19 -13.15
CA VAL A 156 0.84 -6.98 -12.60
C VAL A 156 0.66 -8.47 -12.92
N ALA A 157 -0.54 -9.00 -12.75
CA ALA A 157 -0.86 -10.40 -13.05
C ALA A 157 -0.82 -10.72 -14.55
N ASP A 158 -1.15 -9.73 -15.41
CA ASP A 158 -0.99 -9.78 -16.88
C ASP A 158 0.48 -9.66 -17.32
N GLU A 159 1.41 -9.51 -16.38
CA GLU A 159 2.84 -9.31 -16.65
C GLU A 159 3.14 -8.08 -17.51
N LYS A 160 2.28 -7.04 -17.43
CA LYS A 160 2.56 -5.74 -18.02
C LYS A 160 3.70 -5.06 -17.29
N PHE A 161 4.50 -4.29 -18.03
CA PHE A 161 5.62 -3.58 -17.44
C PHE A 161 5.15 -2.57 -16.40
N CYS A 162 5.73 -2.65 -15.21
CA CYS A 162 5.56 -1.65 -14.15
C CYS A 162 6.80 -1.60 -13.25
N GLU A 163 6.87 -0.55 -12.47
CA GLU A 163 7.93 -0.30 -11.51
C GLU A 163 7.36 -0.23 -10.10
N THR A 164 8.17 -0.56 -9.11
CA THR A 164 7.83 -0.44 -7.70
C THR A 164 9.04 -0.01 -6.88
N THR A 165 8.79 0.54 -5.71
CA THR A 165 9.84 0.99 -4.79
C THR A 165 9.72 0.22 -3.48
N ILE A 166 10.81 -0.38 -3.04
CA ILE A 166 10.95 -0.93 -1.69
C ILE A 166 11.62 0.12 -0.81
N GLY A 167 10.96 0.47 0.28
CA GLY A 167 11.56 1.23 1.38
C GLY A 167 12.14 0.28 2.41
N GLU A 168 13.44 0.40 2.65
CA GLU A 168 14.17 -0.35 3.67
C GLU A 168 14.31 0.52 4.92
N PRO A 169 14.11 0.00 6.14
CA PRO A 169 14.26 0.79 7.36
C PRO A 169 15.74 1.11 7.62
N ASP A 170 16.02 2.37 8.00
CA ASP A 170 17.39 2.88 8.27
C ASP A 170 18.11 2.14 9.39
N HIS A 171 17.38 1.52 10.32
CA HIS A 171 17.95 0.88 11.51
C HIS A 171 17.26 -0.42 11.87
N CYS A 172 18.07 -1.44 12.19
CA CYS A 172 17.59 -2.64 12.88
C CYS A 172 17.27 -2.28 14.35
N LEU A 173 16.10 -2.73 14.85
CA LEU A 173 15.56 -2.41 16.18
C LEU A 173 16.44 -2.83 17.37
N SER A 174 17.46 -3.65 17.20
CA SER A 174 18.33 -4.07 18.29
C SER A 174 19.76 -3.64 18.07
N SER A 175 20.32 -2.96 19.07
CA SER A 175 21.75 -2.62 19.15
C SER A 175 22.68 -3.82 19.10
N ASP A 176 22.17 -5.01 19.43
CA ASP A 176 22.88 -6.29 19.45
C ASP A 176 22.60 -7.15 18.20
N CYS A 177 21.83 -6.64 17.25
CA CYS A 177 21.51 -7.39 16.06
C CYS A 177 22.74 -7.51 15.16
N CYS A 178 23.18 -8.75 14.89
CA CYS A 178 24.16 -9.09 13.87
C CYS A 178 23.68 -8.71 12.44
N CYS A 179 22.55 -8.01 12.34
CA CYS A 179 21.91 -7.52 11.12
C CYS A 179 22.64 -6.34 10.45
N LYS A 180 23.64 -5.74 11.08
CA LYS A 180 24.42 -4.61 10.51
C LYS A 180 25.02 -4.89 9.11
N ASN A 181 24.91 -6.14 8.63
CA ASN A 181 25.39 -6.56 7.31
C ASN A 181 24.30 -7.29 6.49
N LYS A 182 23.04 -7.31 6.90
CA LYS A 182 21.98 -7.94 6.11
C LYS A 182 21.34 -6.88 5.20
N ASN A 183 21.61 -6.96 3.93
CA ASN A 183 20.96 -6.16 2.90
C ASN A 183 19.56 -6.74 2.64
N HIS A 184 18.59 -6.37 3.47
CA HIS A 184 17.20 -6.84 3.40
C HIS A 184 16.55 -6.38 2.10
N GLY A 185 16.82 -5.15 1.68
CA GLY A 185 16.30 -4.61 0.44
C GLY A 185 16.75 -5.41 -0.79
N ALA A 186 18.01 -5.84 -0.84
CA ALA A 186 18.49 -6.69 -1.94
C ALA A 186 17.82 -8.07 -1.94
N LEU A 187 17.61 -8.68 -0.75
CA LEU A 187 16.91 -9.95 -0.63
C LEU A 187 15.46 -9.84 -1.09
N LEU A 188 14.74 -8.80 -0.64
CA LEU A 188 13.37 -8.53 -1.04
C LEU A 188 13.26 -8.18 -2.53
N LYS A 189 14.26 -7.47 -3.07
CA LYS A 189 14.34 -7.21 -4.51
C LYS A 189 14.49 -8.52 -5.29
N GLU A 190 15.37 -9.43 -4.87
CA GLU A 190 15.49 -10.76 -5.50
C GLU A 190 14.18 -11.56 -5.44
N LEU A 191 13.45 -11.45 -4.35
CA LEU A 191 12.16 -12.11 -4.15
C LEU A 191 11.06 -11.57 -5.07
N MET A 192 11.02 -10.24 -5.28
CA MET A 192 9.90 -9.56 -5.93
C MET A 192 10.15 -9.22 -7.40
N GLN A 193 11.42 -9.02 -7.82
CA GLN A 193 11.71 -8.49 -9.14
C GLN A 193 11.50 -9.52 -10.25
N THR A 194 10.88 -9.09 -11.35
CA THR A 194 10.84 -9.79 -12.64
C THR A 194 11.29 -8.85 -13.76
N ASN A 195 11.33 -9.33 -15.00
CA ASN A 195 11.64 -8.47 -16.15
C ASN A 195 10.60 -7.35 -16.32
N ASN A 196 9.35 -7.60 -15.97
CA ASN A 196 8.24 -6.67 -16.12
C ASN A 196 7.78 -6.04 -14.80
N PHE A 197 8.31 -6.46 -13.65
CA PHE A 197 8.08 -5.88 -12.34
C PHE A 197 9.43 -5.42 -11.78
N ARG A 198 9.80 -4.17 -12.06
CA ARG A 198 11.12 -3.63 -11.73
C ARG A 198 11.14 -2.99 -10.37
N VAL A 199 12.12 -3.35 -9.56
CA VAL A 199 12.20 -2.92 -8.15
C VAL A 199 13.39 -1.99 -7.95
N THR A 200 13.12 -0.79 -7.42
CA THR A 200 14.12 0.12 -6.84
C THR A 200 14.07 -0.01 -5.32
N VAL A 201 15.22 0.03 -4.65
CA VAL A 201 15.32 0.02 -3.19
C VAL A 201 15.84 1.38 -2.72
N VAL A 202 15.18 1.95 -1.71
CA VAL A 202 15.56 3.22 -1.05
C VAL A 202 15.58 3.03 0.46
N GLU A 203 16.37 3.84 1.17
CA GLU A 203 16.55 3.77 2.64
C GLU A 203 15.51 4.60 3.42
N GLU A 204 14.38 4.96 2.81
CA GLU A 204 13.35 5.83 3.39
C GLU A 204 12.00 5.09 3.47
N CYS A 205 11.92 4.10 4.35
CA CYS A 205 10.75 3.23 4.51
C CYS A 205 9.46 4.02 4.76
N ASP A 206 9.47 4.93 5.71
CA ASP A 206 8.35 5.78 6.10
C ASP A 206 7.89 6.72 4.97
N VAL A 207 8.82 7.30 4.21
CA VAL A 207 8.49 8.14 3.05
C VAL A 207 7.79 7.33 1.96
N VAL A 208 8.29 6.14 1.65
CA VAL A 208 7.68 5.24 0.67
C VAL A 208 6.25 4.87 1.08
N GLU A 209 6.03 4.57 2.37
CA GLU A 209 4.69 4.23 2.89
C GLU A 209 3.73 5.41 2.83
N ILE A 210 4.17 6.59 3.24
CA ILE A 210 3.39 7.84 3.18
C ILE A 210 2.97 8.16 1.74
N CYS A 211 3.83 7.99 0.76
CA CYS A 211 3.47 8.17 -0.65
C CYS A 211 2.26 7.30 -1.03
N GLY A 212 2.28 6.03 -0.66
CA GLY A 212 1.19 5.09 -0.94
C GLY A 212 -0.15 5.46 -0.30
N ALA A 213 -0.12 6.10 0.86
CA ALA A 213 -1.31 6.55 1.57
C ALA A 213 -1.86 7.89 1.00
N LEU A 214 -1.04 8.93 0.99
CA LEU A 214 -1.47 10.31 0.70
C LEU A 214 -1.89 10.52 -0.75
N LYS A 215 -1.33 9.82 -1.71
CA LYS A 215 -1.73 9.91 -3.13
C LYS A 215 -3.24 9.71 -3.34
N ASN A 216 -3.90 8.94 -2.48
CA ASN A 216 -5.33 8.67 -2.57
C ASN A 216 -6.16 9.94 -2.31
N ILE A 217 -5.70 10.84 -1.45
CA ILE A 217 -6.34 12.15 -1.21
C ILE A 217 -6.25 12.99 -2.48
N VAL A 218 -5.07 13.05 -3.09
CA VAL A 218 -4.85 13.81 -4.33
C VAL A 218 -5.71 13.27 -5.46
N ALA A 219 -5.88 11.95 -5.54
CA ALA A 219 -6.74 11.31 -6.54
C ALA A 219 -8.22 11.67 -6.38
N VAL A 220 -8.70 11.91 -5.17
CA VAL A 220 -10.06 12.45 -4.93
C VAL A 220 -10.15 13.87 -5.52
N GLY A 221 -9.18 14.73 -5.25
CA GLY A 221 -9.10 16.08 -5.84
C GLY A 221 -9.07 16.07 -7.37
N ALA A 222 -8.31 15.15 -7.96
CA ALA A 222 -8.29 14.94 -9.42
C ALA A 222 -9.68 14.53 -9.96
N GLY A 223 -10.40 13.68 -9.22
CA GLY A 223 -11.78 13.31 -9.55
C GLY A 223 -12.76 14.47 -9.45
N PHE A 224 -12.59 15.38 -8.49
CA PHE A 224 -13.37 16.63 -8.42
C PHE A 224 -13.16 17.48 -9.67
N CYS A 225 -11.91 17.62 -10.14
CA CYS A 225 -11.62 18.33 -11.37
C CYS A 225 -12.32 17.71 -12.58
N ASP A 226 -12.27 16.40 -12.73
CA ASP A 226 -12.94 15.69 -13.82
C ASP A 226 -14.47 15.88 -13.74
N GLY A 227 -15.05 15.79 -12.54
CA GLY A 227 -16.48 15.98 -12.32
C GLY A 227 -16.98 17.39 -12.61
N LEU A 228 -16.17 18.41 -12.29
CA LEU A 228 -16.46 19.82 -12.57
C LEU A 228 -16.19 20.21 -14.03
N GLY A 229 -15.62 19.32 -14.83
CA GLY A 229 -15.31 19.58 -16.24
C GLY A 229 -14.09 20.49 -16.47
N PHE A 230 -13.17 20.56 -15.50
CA PHE A 230 -11.91 21.28 -15.69
C PHE A 230 -10.99 20.51 -16.64
N GLY A 231 -10.16 21.28 -17.36
CA GLY A 231 -9.22 20.72 -18.33
C GLY A 231 -7.96 20.11 -17.69
N ASP A 232 -7.14 19.52 -18.56
CA ASP A 232 -5.91 18.80 -18.15
C ASP A 232 -4.90 19.69 -17.42
N ASN A 233 -4.83 20.98 -17.74
CA ASN A 233 -3.95 21.93 -17.03
C ASN A 233 -4.32 22.03 -15.55
N THR A 234 -5.60 22.11 -15.22
CA THR A 234 -6.07 22.17 -13.83
C THR A 234 -5.79 20.85 -13.10
N LYS A 235 -6.06 19.73 -13.75
CA LYS A 235 -5.76 18.42 -13.19
C LYS A 235 -4.27 18.22 -12.95
N ALA A 236 -3.42 18.64 -13.88
CA ALA A 236 -1.96 18.62 -13.70
C ALA A 236 -1.51 19.50 -12.51
N ALA A 237 -2.14 20.68 -12.32
CA ALA A 237 -1.87 21.55 -11.17
C ALA A 237 -2.26 20.85 -9.85
N VAL A 238 -3.42 20.18 -9.78
CA VAL A 238 -3.83 19.38 -8.61
C VAL A 238 -2.81 18.30 -8.30
N ILE A 239 -2.35 17.57 -9.32
CA ILE A 239 -1.35 16.49 -9.13
C ILE A 239 -0.04 17.07 -8.60
N ARG A 240 0.45 18.16 -9.18
CA ARG A 240 1.68 18.82 -8.75
C ARG A 240 1.56 19.36 -7.33
N LEU A 241 0.52 20.14 -7.01
CA LEU A 241 0.33 20.71 -5.69
C LEU A 241 0.10 19.62 -4.63
N GLY A 242 -0.63 18.56 -4.99
CA GLY A 242 -0.79 17.38 -4.15
C GLY A 242 0.55 16.70 -3.84
N LEU A 243 1.43 16.56 -4.85
CA LEU A 243 2.79 16.03 -4.62
C LEU A 243 3.59 16.93 -3.67
N MET A 244 3.47 18.25 -3.79
CA MET A 244 4.15 19.19 -2.89
C MET A 244 3.62 19.08 -1.44
N GLU A 245 2.31 18.91 -1.25
CA GLU A 245 1.75 18.64 0.08
C GLU A 245 2.22 17.28 0.63
N MET A 246 2.31 16.24 -0.20
CA MET A 246 2.88 14.95 0.22
C MET A 246 4.34 15.10 0.71
N ILE A 247 5.18 15.84 -0.02
CA ILE A 247 6.56 16.12 0.36
C ILE A 247 6.61 16.92 1.66
N ALA A 248 5.80 17.98 1.79
CA ALA A 248 5.73 18.80 3.00
C ALA A 248 5.28 17.97 4.21
N PHE A 249 4.29 17.09 4.03
CA PHE A 249 3.81 16.20 5.07
C PHE A 249 4.93 15.23 5.53
N ALA A 250 5.59 14.56 4.60
CA ALA A 250 6.68 13.65 4.94
C ALA A 250 7.82 14.37 5.70
N ARG A 251 8.20 15.58 5.28
CA ARG A 251 9.23 16.38 5.98
C ARG A 251 8.88 16.74 7.43
N ILE A 252 7.60 16.77 7.77
CA ILE A 252 7.14 17.08 9.13
C ILE A 252 7.00 15.81 9.97
N PHE A 253 6.53 14.72 9.37
CA PHE A 253 6.09 13.53 10.11
C PHE A 253 7.03 12.33 9.99
N CYS A 254 7.86 12.23 8.93
CA CYS A 254 8.92 11.22 8.86
C CYS A 254 10.11 11.71 9.68
N THR A 255 10.42 11.01 10.73
CA THR A 255 11.48 11.42 11.70
C THR A 255 12.67 10.46 11.74
N ALA A 256 12.63 9.36 10.98
CA ALA A 256 13.70 8.37 10.95
C ALA A 256 14.98 8.91 10.32
N GLY A 257 14.86 9.86 9.38
CA GLY A 257 15.99 10.46 8.69
C GLY A 257 15.63 11.68 7.84
N PRO A 258 16.58 12.22 7.06
CA PRO A 258 16.30 13.33 6.14
C PRO A 258 15.43 12.84 4.96
N VAL A 259 14.35 13.56 4.69
CA VAL A 259 13.44 13.26 3.57
C VAL A 259 14.03 13.74 2.25
N SER A 260 14.36 12.81 1.35
CA SER A 260 14.85 13.11 0.01
C SER A 260 13.71 13.35 -0.97
N SER A 261 13.77 14.45 -1.72
CA SER A 261 12.82 14.67 -2.83
C SER A 261 12.98 13.63 -3.95
N ALA A 262 14.13 12.95 -4.05
CA ALA A 262 14.37 11.91 -5.04
C ALA A 262 13.46 10.70 -4.84
N THR A 263 13.14 10.34 -3.60
CA THR A 263 12.22 9.24 -3.30
C THR A 263 10.81 9.49 -3.86
N PHE A 264 10.37 10.75 -3.91
CA PHE A 264 9.09 11.12 -4.54
C PHE A 264 9.11 11.03 -6.07
N LEU A 265 10.27 10.96 -6.69
CA LEU A 265 10.42 10.74 -8.14
C LEU A 265 10.42 9.25 -8.51
N GLU A 266 10.50 8.36 -7.52
CA GLU A 266 10.39 6.92 -7.70
C GLU A 266 8.95 6.47 -7.98
N SER A 267 8.77 5.18 -8.26
CA SER A 267 7.45 4.61 -8.57
C SER A 267 6.44 4.80 -7.45
N CYS A 268 6.85 4.75 -6.18
CA CYS A 268 5.98 4.99 -5.01
C CYS A 268 5.42 6.41 -4.96
N GLY A 269 6.13 7.39 -5.49
CA GLY A 269 5.74 8.81 -5.52
C GLY A 269 5.01 9.16 -6.81
N VAL A 270 5.72 9.80 -7.74
CA VAL A 270 5.13 10.42 -8.94
C VAL A 270 4.39 9.43 -9.83
N ALA A 271 4.91 8.21 -10.05
CA ALA A 271 4.27 7.27 -10.96
C ALA A 271 2.94 6.73 -10.38
N ASP A 272 2.93 6.33 -9.11
CA ASP A 272 1.71 5.85 -8.45
C ASP A 272 0.66 6.97 -8.26
N LEU A 273 1.12 8.20 -8.03
CA LEU A 273 0.26 9.38 -7.99
C LEU A 273 -0.43 9.62 -9.34
N ILE A 274 0.31 9.63 -10.44
CA ILE A 274 -0.23 9.78 -11.79
C ILE A 274 -1.23 8.67 -12.09
N THR A 275 -0.85 7.40 -11.91
CA THR A 275 -1.71 6.25 -12.18
C THR A 275 -3.02 6.33 -11.40
N THR A 276 -2.96 6.72 -10.12
CA THR A 276 -4.13 6.81 -9.24
C THR A 276 -5.03 7.99 -9.62
N CYS A 277 -4.47 9.12 -10.05
CA CYS A 277 -5.21 10.31 -10.48
C CYS A 277 -5.88 10.18 -11.85
N TYR A 278 -5.43 9.26 -12.70
CA TYR A 278 -6.04 9.02 -14.01
C TYR A 278 -6.97 7.80 -14.02
N GLY A 279 -6.58 6.67 -13.45
CA GLY A 279 -7.31 5.39 -13.56
C GLY A 279 -7.94 4.86 -12.27
N GLY A 280 -7.59 5.41 -11.10
CA GLY A 280 -7.91 4.86 -9.79
C GLY A 280 -9.39 4.94 -9.38
N ARG A 281 -9.77 4.08 -8.44
CA ARG A 281 -11.13 4.05 -7.84
C ARG A 281 -11.48 5.39 -7.17
N ASN A 282 -10.54 6.00 -6.43
CA ASN A 282 -10.72 7.29 -5.76
C ASN A 282 -11.12 8.37 -6.75
N ARG A 283 -10.40 8.49 -7.88
CA ARG A 283 -10.72 9.45 -8.93
C ARG A 283 -12.11 9.21 -9.52
N ARG A 284 -12.45 7.96 -9.90
CA ARG A 284 -13.73 7.64 -10.54
C ARG A 284 -14.93 7.89 -9.63
N VAL A 285 -14.84 7.52 -8.36
CA VAL A 285 -15.93 7.75 -7.39
C VAL A 285 -16.06 9.24 -7.09
N ALA A 286 -14.96 9.99 -6.96
CA ALA A 286 -15.00 11.43 -6.76
C ALA A 286 -15.59 12.17 -7.97
N GLU A 287 -15.29 11.75 -9.18
CA GLU A 287 -15.95 12.26 -10.40
C GLU A 287 -17.47 12.02 -10.37
N ALA A 288 -17.89 10.80 -10.01
CA ALA A 288 -19.31 10.45 -9.90
C ALA A 288 -20.00 11.23 -8.79
N PHE A 289 -19.33 11.46 -7.65
CA PHE A 289 -19.83 12.30 -6.56
C PHE A 289 -20.21 13.70 -7.03
N VAL A 290 -19.33 14.34 -7.80
CA VAL A 290 -19.60 15.68 -8.37
C VAL A 290 -20.73 15.64 -9.39
N LYS A 291 -20.72 14.67 -10.31
CA LYS A 291 -21.69 14.59 -11.41
C LYS A 291 -23.10 14.21 -10.96
N THR A 292 -23.23 13.41 -9.92
CA THR A 292 -24.52 12.84 -9.49
C THR A 292 -25.09 13.50 -8.25
N GLY A 293 -24.27 14.16 -7.43
CA GLY A 293 -24.66 14.69 -6.11
C GLY A 293 -24.98 13.61 -5.08
N LYS A 294 -24.67 12.33 -5.36
CA LYS A 294 -24.85 11.22 -4.41
C LYS A 294 -23.78 11.27 -3.32
N SER A 295 -24.08 10.69 -2.15
CA SER A 295 -23.09 10.56 -1.07
C SER A 295 -21.95 9.60 -1.45
N ILE A 296 -20.80 9.74 -0.78
CA ILE A 296 -19.68 8.79 -0.95
C ILE A 296 -20.13 7.36 -0.62
N GLU A 297 -20.90 7.18 0.45
CA GLU A 297 -21.40 5.88 0.90
C GLU A 297 -22.32 5.21 -0.14
N ASP A 298 -23.18 5.98 -0.81
CA ASP A 298 -24.05 5.46 -1.86
C ASP A 298 -23.20 5.01 -3.05
N LEU A 299 -22.21 5.80 -3.44
CA LEU A 299 -21.31 5.47 -4.54
C LEU A 299 -20.39 4.29 -4.23
N GLU A 300 -19.94 4.13 -2.98
CA GLU A 300 -19.22 2.94 -2.53
C GLU A 300 -20.07 1.67 -2.73
N ARG A 301 -21.36 1.73 -2.37
CA ARG A 301 -22.29 0.62 -2.60
C ARG A 301 -22.50 0.31 -4.08
N GLU A 302 -22.74 1.35 -4.89
CA GLU A 302 -23.06 1.20 -6.32
C GLU A 302 -21.84 0.83 -7.18
N MET A 303 -20.69 1.42 -6.93
CA MET A 303 -19.51 1.33 -7.78
C MET A 303 -18.44 0.35 -7.26
N LEU A 304 -18.42 0.08 -5.95
CA LEU A 304 -17.37 -0.68 -5.29
C LEU A 304 -17.91 -1.90 -4.51
N ASN A 305 -19.17 -2.29 -4.72
CA ASN A 305 -19.81 -3.39 -3.99
C ASN A 305 -19.70 -3.24 -2.46
N GLY A 306 -19.78 -2.01 -1.96
CA GLY A 306 -19.69 -1.68 -0.54
C GLY A 306 -18.26 -1.61 0.03
N GLN A 307 -17.23 -1.78 -0.80
CA GLN A 307 -15.85 -1.55 -0.36
C GLN A 307 -15.61 -0.07 -0.08
N LYS A 308 -14.95 0.23 1.05
CA LYS A 308 -14.63 1.60 1.43
C LYS A 308 -13.58 2.23 0.52
N LEU A 309 -13.78 3.52 0.25
CA LEU A 309 -12.85 4.33 -0.51
C LEU A 309 -11.73 4.84 0.40
N GLN A 310 -10.49 4.60 0.02
CA GLN A 310 -9.35 4.98 0.87
C GLN A 310 -9.06 6.47 0.89
N GLY A 311 -9.28 7.19 -0.22
CA GLY A 311 -8.95 8.61 -0.31
C GLY A 311 -9.68 9.48 0.72
N PRO A 312 -11.02 9.42 0.83
CA PRO A 312 -11.76 10.13 1.87
C PRO A 312 -11.35 9.70 3.28
N ALA A 313 -11.20 8.38 3.54
CA ALA A 313 -10.79 7.89 4.85
C ALA A 313 -9.42 8.46 5.26
N THR A 314 -8.41 8.35 4.38
CA THR A 314 -7.08 8.92 4.63
C THR A 314 -7.13 10.45 4.80
N ALA A 315 -8.00 11.16 4.05
CA ALA A 315 -8.18 12.61 4.24
C ALA A 315 -8.71 12.95 5.65
N ALA A 316 -9.61 12.13 6.20
CA ALA A 316 -10.11 12.31 7.56
C ALA A 316 -9.02 12.06 8.62
N GLU A 317 -8.26 10.98 8.48
CA GLU A 317 -7.12 10.65 9.37
C GLU A 317 -6.07 11.76 9.34
N VAL A 318 -5.65 12.18 8.14
CA VAL A 318 -4.68 13.26 7.94
C VAL A 318 -5.19 14.59 8.52
N TYR A 319 -6.48 14.91 8.33
CA TYR A 319 -7.07 16.12 8.90
C TYR A 319 -6.97 16.15 10.43
N LEU A 320 -7.28 15.03 11.11
CA LEU A 320 -7.15 14.92 12.57
C LEU A 320 -5.71 15.12 13.02
N ILE A 321 -4.75 14.48 12.36
CA ILE A 321 -3.32 14.62 12.64
C ILE A 321 -2.88 16.09 12.48
N LEU A 322 -3.25 16.73 11.37
CA LEU A 322 -2.90 18.13 11.11
C LEU A 322 -3.57 19.10 12.10
N LYS A 323 -4.82 18.82 12.48
CA LYS A 323 -5.57 19.61 13.47
C LYS A 323 -4.90 19.57 14.85
N HIS A 324 -4.50 18.39 15.31
CA HIS A 324 -3.80 18.25 16.60
C HIS A 324 -2.46 18.99 16.63
N LYS A 325 -1.81 19.15 15.50
CA LYS A 325 -0.53 19.88 15.36
C LYS A 325 -0.70 21.35 14.96
N ASN A 326 -1.94 21.86 14.78
CA ASN A 326 -2.24 23.21 14.26
C ASN A 326 -1.58 23.51 12.91
N LEU A 327 -1.63 22.51 11.99
CA LEU A 327 -0.97 22.57 10.68
C LEU A 327 -1.95 22.56 9.50
N VAL A 328 -3.27 22.57 9.74
CA VAL A 328 -4.31 22.44 8.68
C VAL A 328 -4.10 23.44 7.55
N ASP A 329 -3.77 24.69 7.86
CA ASP A 329 -3.61 25.76 6.86
C ASP A 329 -2.40 25.57 5.94
N LYS A 330 -1.45 24.69 6.31
CA LYS A 330 -0.29 24.36 5.47
C LYS A 330 -0.62 23.32 4.38
N PHE A 331 -1.79 22.68 4.46
CA PHE A 331 -2.21 21.59 3.58
C PHE A 331 -3.59 21.88 2.98
N PRO A 332 -3.75 22.95 2.20
CA PRO A 332 -5.05 23.41 1.72
C PRO A 332 -5.74 22.39 0.80
N LEU A 333 -5.01 21.62 0.00
CA LEU A 333 -5.60 20.59 -0.87
C LEU A 333 -6.13 19.42 -0.04
N PHE A 334 -5.35 18.88 0.89
CA PHE A 334 -5.79 17.78 1.77
C PHE A 334 -6.99 18.23 2.61
N ASN A 335 -6.93 19.44 3.17
CA ASN A 335 -8.04 20.01 3.93
C ASN A 335 -9.30 20.17 3.07
N ALA A 336 -9.18 20.71 1.84
CA ALA A 336 -10.32 20.89 0.94
C ALA A 336 -11.02 19.56 0.62
N VAL A 337 -10.26 18.49 0.38
CA VAL A 337 -10.82 17.15 0.16
C VAL A 337 -11.62 16.69 1.38
N TYR A 338 -11.08 16.84 2.59
CA TYR A 338 -11.79 16.51 3.82
C TYR A 338 -13.07 17.32 3.99
N GLN A 339 -12.99 18.65 3.84
CA GLN A 339 -14.15 19.55 4.00
C GLN A 339 -15.29 19.23 3.03
N ILE A 340 -14.94 18.91 1.77
CA ILE A 340 -15.92 18.52 0.75
C ILE A 340 -16.53 17.15 1.04
N CYS A 341 -15.73 16.15 1.40
CA CYS A 341 -16.22 14.80 1.62
C CYS A 341 -17.07 14.67 2.91
N PHE A 342 -16.76 15.43 3.97
CA PHE A 342 -17.33 15.19 5.30
C PHE A 342 -18.01 16.40 5.95
N GLN A 343 -17.73 17.62 5.52
CA GLN A 343 -18.27 18.84 6.14
C GLN A 343 -19.28 19.59 5.26
N GLY A 344 -19.61 19.01 4.10
CA GLY A 344 -20.62 19.57 3.19
C GLY A 344 -20.19 20.84 2.45
N HIS A 345 -18.88 21.11 2.38
CA HIS A 345 -18.39 22.23 1.57
C HIS A 345 -18.67 22.00 0.09
N PRO A 346 -19.07 23.05 -0.67
CA PRO A 346 -19.33 22.92 -2.08
C PRO A 346 -18.07 22.51 -2.86
N VAL A 347 -18.18 21.52 -3.75
CA VAL A 347 -17.05 21.08 -4.59
C VAL A 347 -16.50 22.22 -5.45
N THR A 348 -17.35 23.18 -5.83
CA THR A 348 -16.95 24.38 -6.61
C THR A 348 -15.89 25.23 -5.92
N GLU A 349 -15.79 25.15 -4.58
CA GLU A 349 -14.77 25.86 -3.80
C GLU A 349 -13.39 25.20 -3.87
N PHE A 350 -13.29 23.97 -4.40
CA PHE A 350 -12.02 23.24 -4.52
C PHE A 350 -10.92 24.03 -5.25
N ILE A 351 -11.31 24.80 -6.28
CA ILE A 351 -10.35 25.63 -7.03
C ILE A 351 -9.73 26.74 -6.17
N SER A 352 -10.46 27.26 -5.20
CA SER A 352 -9.93 28.32 -4.32
C SER A 352 -8.70 27.86 -3.53
N CYS A 353 -8.64 26.58 -3.14
CA CYS A 353 -7.47 26.03 -2.44
C CYS A 353 -6.23 25.98 -3.34
N LEU A 354 -6.41 25.78 -4.64
CA LEU A 354 -5.31 25.78 -5.61
C LEU A 354 -4.79 27.19 -5.89
N GLN A 355 -5.70 28.16 -6.06
CA GLN A 355 -5.36 29.55 -6.36
C GLN A 355 -4.57 30.22 -5.22
N ASN A 356 -4.88 29.87 -3.97
CA ASN A 356 -4.27 30.42 -2.76
C ASN A 356 -3.27 29.46 -2.11
N HIS A 357 -2.75 28.50 -2.86
CA HIS A 357 -1.83 27.49 -2.32
C HIS A 357 -0.49 28.14 -1.91
N PRO A 358 0.10 27.76 -0.73
CA PRO A 358 1.37 28.33 -0.26
C PRO A 358 2.54 28.23 -1.24
N GLU A 359 2.52 27.23 -2.12
CA GLU A 359 3.53 27.06 -3.20
C GLU A 359 3.54 28.18 -4.24
N HIS A 360 2.56 29.08 -4.22
CA HIS A 360 2.48 30.24 -5.11
C HIS A 360 2.99 31.53 -4.43
N MET A 361 3.26 31.51 -3.13
CA MET A 361 3.73 32.64 -2.33
C MET A 361 5.24 32.55 -2.10
#